data_e0322726b6f82726dad9addd3e8abdc8
#
_entry.id   e0322726b6f82726dad9addd3e8abdc8
#
_cell.length_a   1.000
_cell.length_b   1.000
_cell.length_c   1.000
_cell.angle_alpha   90.00
_cell.angle_beta   90.00
_cell.angle_gamma   90.00
#
_symmetry.space_group_name_H-M   'P 1'
#
loop_
_entity.id
_entity.type
_entity.pdbx_description
1 polymer ?
#
loop_
_entity_poly.entity_id
_entity_poly.type
_entity_poly.pdbx_seq_one_letter_code
_entity_poly.pdbx_strand_id
1 'polypeptide(L)'
;MNDRPTAAQTAHIDAGPDTKSASKVARVLALDKWPGAAAGASTSSLARSTSAWSWGWGWILALIIVSVGTMARLAVLAVLAAVNDDNVWGLLNKWDAAHYVDIARAGYFSGTIGGVSAEEIRLAFFPAFPMIMRVISNLTGVDYAIAGMIFNFFATVFLARGVMALTARWGYGIKEQSAAAVVVTMAPMSIVFNMPYTEALFGALAIWALVALVDKRWWMAGVIICALSFVRITAIALVAVFALMVLLHARSSWKAWLALVISPLPLIGYIWWASQQLEGVGGYFGTQEKHWNSGLDFGQATARWIFETLTSADNTGYLLSTMVLLGVPFALILAWRRVDIGTWLFSLALAANVILSDGVMHSRPRLLLPAAVLFIPWAQGALKHLPGWVAWTLIIGWATFGTWFSAYMLAVFPWAI
;
A
#
# COMPACT_ATOMS: atom_id res chain seq x y z
N MET A 1 11.96 76.58 -16.15
CA MET A 1 11.68 75.78 -17.35
C MET A 1 11.65 74.36 -17.02
N ASN A 2 10.46 73.84 -17.11
CA ASN A 2 10.10 72.45 -16.86
C ASN A 2 10.83 71.47 -17.78
N ASP A 3 11.16 70.28 -17.28
CA ASP A 3 10.82 69.07 -17.99
C ASP A 3 10.93 67.84 -17.02
N ARG A 4 9.82 67.18 -16.83
CA ARG A 4 9.72 65.86 -16.16
C ARG A 4 9.90 64.75 -17.21
N PRO A 5 10.60 63.68 -16.94
CA PRO A 5 10.52 62.48 -17.75
C PRO A 5 9.35 61.58 -17.34
N THR A 6 8.70 61.04 -18.32
CA THR A 6 7.55 60.20 -18.48
C THR A 6 7.65 58.85 -17.78
N ALA A 7 6.47 58.36 -17.41
CA ALA A 7 6.20 57.07 -16.80
C ALA A 7 6.77 55.86 -17.57
N ALA A 8 7.40 54.96 -16.82
CA ALA A 8 7.80 53.64 -17.31
C ALA A 8 6.55 52.75 -17.48
N GLN A 9 6.35 52.23 -18.67
CA GLN A 9 5.39 51.18 -19.00
C GLN A 9 5.72 49.91 -18.20
N THR A 10 4.80 49.52 -17.32
CA THR A 10 4.76 48.18 -16.74
C THR A 10 4.38 47.18 -17.83
N ALA A 11 5.34 46.39 -18.27
CA ALA A 11 5.11 45.28 -19.16
C ALA A 11 4.22 44.23 -18.41
N HIS A 12 3.00 44.08 -18.86
CA HIS A 12 2.17 42.89 -18.57
C HIS A 12 2.86 41.70 -19.21
N ILE A 13 3.46 40.85 -18.37
CA ILE A 13 3.89 39.55 -18.79
C ILE A 13 2.61 38.69 -18.89
N ASP A 14 2.15 38.50 -20.11
CA ASP A 14 1.03 37.61 -20.44
C ASP A 14 1.40 36.19 -20.01
N ALA A 15 0.68 35.65 -19.04
CA ALA A 15 0.87 34.28 -18.60
C ALA A 15 0.49 33.33 -19.76
N GLY A 16 1.47 32.60 -20.29
CA GLY A 16 1.32 31.71 -21.44
C GLY A 16 0.20 30.67 -21.27
N PRO A 17 -0.19 30.01 -22.35
CA PRO A 17 -1.35 29.10 -22.40
C PRO A 17 -1.34 27.94 -21.38
N ASP A 18 -0.16 27.51 -20.91
CA ASP A 18 -0.01 26.41 -19.94
C ASP A 18 -0.45 26.73 -18.51
N THR A 19 -0.39 28.00 -18.10
CA THR A 19 -0.86 28.40 -16.76
C THR A 19 -2.38 28.35 -16.63
N LYS A 20 -3.10 28.60 -17.72
CA LYS A 20 -4.57 28.55 -17.77
C LYS A 20 -5.12 27.13 -17.73
N SER A 21 -4.43 26.17 -18.36
CA SER A 21 -4.84 24.77 -18.38
C SER A 21 -4.67 24.12 -17.00
N ALA A 22 -3.53 24.28 -16.33
CA ALA A 22 -3.30 23.74 -15.00
C ALA A 22 -4.23 24.34 -13.94
N SER A 23 -4.58 25.63 -14.04
CA SER A 23 -5.56 26.28 -13.18
C SER A 23 -6.98 25.75 -13.42
N LYS A 24 -7.28 25.25 -14.62
CA LYS A 24 -8.58 24.66 -14.98
C LYS A 24 -8.74 23.28 -14.39
N VAL A 25 -7.72 22.42 -14.47
CA VAL A 25 -7.68 21.10 -13.85
C VAL A 25 -7.72 21.21 -12.31
N ALA A 26 -6.96 22.13 -11.72
CA ALA A 26 -6.99 22.40 -10.29
C ALA A 26 -8.37 22.87 -9.81
N ARG A 27 -9.08 23.66 -10.61
CA ARG A 27 -10.47 24.08 -10.34
C ARG A 27 -11.47 22.95 -10.48
N VAL A 28 -11.34 22.07 -11.48
CA VAL A 28 -12.22 20.93 -11.68
C VAL A 28 -12.08 19.94 -10.52
N LEU A 29 -10.86 19.68 -10.07
CA LEU A 29 -10.58 18.80 -8.93
C LEU A 29 -10.87 19.48 -7.58
N ALA A 30 -11.08 20.82 -7.56
CA ALA A 30 -11.27 21.63 -6.34
C ALA A 30 -10.25 21.23 -5.24
N LEU A 31 -8.96 21.28 -5.61
CA LEU A 31 -7.85 20.78 -4.78
C LEU A 31 -7.75 21.48 -3.42
N ASP A 32 -8.24 22.70 -3.31
CA ASP A 32 -8.36 23.48 -2.07
C ASP A 32 -9.30 22.86 -1.04
N LYS A 33 -10.22 21.99 -1.49
CA LYS A 33 -11.23 21.33 -0.65
C LYS A 33 -10.79 19.97 -0.10
N TRP A 34 -9.60 19.51 -0.45
CA TRP A 34 -9.08 18.23 0.03
C TRP A 34 -8.27 18.43 1.32
N PRO A 35 -8.36 17.51 2.31
CA PRO A 35 -7.51 17.55 3.49
C PRO A 35 -6.03 17.63 3.12
N GLY A 36 -5.24 18.34 3.91
CA GLY A 36 -3.81 18.53 3.63
C GLY A 36 -3.45 19.57 2.57
N ALA A 37 -4.41 20.10 1.80
CA ALA A 37 -4.13 21.14 0.81
C ALA A 37 -3.51 22.40 1.41
N ALA A 38 -3.93 22.77 2.63
CA ALA A 38 -3.42 23.94 3.38
C ALA A 38 -2.10 23.63 4.13
N ALA A 39 -1.66 22.39 4.26
CA ALA A 39 -0.48 22.01 5.02
C ALA A 39 0.82 22.65 4.46
N GLY A 40 0.84 22.97 3.17
CA GLY A 40 1.97 23.66 2.53
C GLY A 40 2.09 25.16 2.86
N ALA A 41 1.02 25.79 3.37
CA ALA A 41 1.00 27.23 3.65
C ALA A 41 1.22 27.56 5.15
N SER A 42 0.98 26.61 6.06
CA SER A 42 1.04 26.87 7.51
C SER A 42 2.04 25.98 8.28
N THR A 43 2.96 25.31 7.59
CA THR A 43 3.97 24.44 8.23
C THR A 43 4.87 25.13 9.25
N SER A 44 4.85 26.48 9.32
CA SER A 44 5.65 27.23 10.28
C SER A 44 5.03 27.29 11.70
N SER A 45 3.73 27.11 11.87
CA SER A 45 3.07 27.21 13.18
C SER A 45 2.63 25.87 13.76
N LEU A 46 2.10 24.93 12.95
CA LEU A 46 1.67 23.61 13.42
C LEU A 46 2.82 22.61 13.60
N ALA A 47 3.88 22.73 12.77
CA ALA A 47 5.07 21.88 12.91
C ALA A 47 5.91 22.18 14.16
N ARG A 48 5.71 23.34 14.80
CA ARG A 48 6.43 23.72 16.04
C ARG A 48 5.76 23.25 17.32
N SER A 49 4.54 22.75 17.30
CA SER A 49 3.84 22.32 18.52
C SER A 49 3.88 20.79 18.75
N THR A 50 4.34 20.00 17.79
CA THR A 50 4.61 18.59 18.06
C THR A 50 5.98 18.49 18.76
N SER A 51 5.98 18.53 20.08
CA SER A 51 7.18 18.31 20.89
C SER A 51 7.82 16.97 20.48
N ALA A 52 9.15 16.86 20.62
CA ALA A 52 9.89 15.58 20.43
C ALA A 52 9.24 14.44 21.23
N TRP A 53 8.56 14.77 22.31
CA TRP A 53 7.77 13.88 23.15
C TRP A 53 6.58 13.25 22.41
N SER A 54 5.79 14.02 21.67
CA SER A 54 4.65 13.50 20.89
C SER A 54 5.08 12.60 19.75
N TRP A 55 6.28 12.81 19.21
CA TRP A 55 6.86 11.98 18.17
C TRP A 55 7.26 10.59 18.69
N GLY A 56 7.88 10.53 19.88
CA GLY A 56 8.25 9.29 20.55
C GLY A 56 7.05 8.44 20.95
N TRP A 57 6.02 9.06 21.53
CA TRP A 57 4.77 8.37 21.89
C TRP A 57 4.06 7.74 20.70
N GLY A 58 4.12 8.36 19.52
CA GLY A 58 3.56 7.78 18.30
C GLY A 58 4.20 6.44 17.91
N TRP A 59 5.50 6.27 18.12
CA TRP A 59 6.19 5.00 17.89
C TRP A 59 5.82 3.93 18.92
N ILE A 60 5.71 4.31 20.19
CA ILE A 60 5.30 3.39 21.26
C ILE A 60 3.87 2.88 21.01
N LEU A 61 2.94 3.77 20.66
CA LEU A 61 1.57 3.38 20.32
C LEU A 61 1.52 2.49 19.09
N ALA A 62 2.26 2.80 18.03
CA ALA A 62 2.35 1.96 16.84
C ALA A 62 2.88 0.55 17.19
N LEU A 63 3.93 0.47 18.03
CA LEU A 63 4.48 -0.80 18.51
C LEU A 63 3.43 -1.60 19.32
N ILE A 64 2.72 -0.95 20.25
CA ILE A 64 1.67 -1.61 21.06
C ILE A 64 0.55 -2.13 20.15
N ILE A 65 0.02 -1.29 19.24
CA ILE A 65 -1.06 -1.67 18.33
C ILE A 65 -0.66 -2.87 17.49
N VAL A 66 0.53 -2.85 16.89
CA VAL A 66 1.02 -3.94 16.05
C VAL A 66 1.29 -5.20 16.87
N SER A 67 1.87 -5.09 18.06
CA SER A 67 2.10 -6.24 18.94
C SER A 67 0.79 -6.92 19.34
N VAL A 68 -0.21 -6.14 19.79
CA VAL A 68 -1.54 -6.67 20.13
C VAL A 68 -2.21 -7.31 18.91
N GLY A 69 -2.17 -6.64 17.75
CA GLY A 69 -2.73 -7.18 16.52
C GLY A 69 -2.04 -8.46 16.05
N THR A 70 -0.71 -8.53 16.15
CA THR A 70 0.08 -9.74 15.85
C THR A 70 -0.29 -10.88 16.77
N MET A 71 -0.33 -10.65 18.08
CA MET A 71 -0.72 -11.67 19.06
C MET A 71 -2.14 -12.18 18.82
N ALA A 72 -3.09 -11.26 18.56
CA ALA A 72 -4.47 -11.65 18.28
C ALA A 72 -4.58 -12.53 17.02
N ARG A 73 -3.92 -12.13 15.91
CA ARG A 73 -3.93 -12.94 14.67
C ARG A 73 -3.30 -14.32 14.87
N LEU A 74 -2.14 -14.39 15.53
CA LEU A 74 -1.47 -15.66 15.79
C LEU A 74 -2.27 -16.55 16.75
N ALA A 75 -2.94 -15.97 17.75
CA ALA A 75 -3.80 -16.72 18.68
C ALA A 75 -5.01 -17.33 17.96
N VAL A 76 -5.73 -16.54 17.14
CA VAL A 76 -6.86 -17.05 16.36
C VAL A 76 -6.40 -18.08 15.32
N LEU A 77 -5.26 -17.82 14.66
CA LEU A 77 -4.67 -18.78 13.73
C LEU A 77 -4.31 -20.09 14.42
N ALA A 78 -3.73 -20.05 15.63
CA ALA A 78 -3.38 -21.25 16.38
C ALA A 78 -4.62 -22.08 16.77
N VAL A 79 -5.73 -21.42 17.15
CA VAL A 79 -6.99 -22.11 17.43
C VAL A 79 -7.54 -22.79 16.17
N LEU A 80 -7.58 -22.07 15.04
CA LEU A 80 -8.09 -22.62 13.78
C LEU A 80 -7.18 -23.75 13.23
N ALA A 81 -5.87 -23.59 13.35
CA ALA A 81 -4.90 -24.61 12.96
C ALA A 81 -5.11 -25.91 13.79
N ALA A 82 -5.25 -25.77 15.11
CA ALA A 82 -5.48 -26.93 15.97
C ALA A 82 -6.80 -27.67 15.67
N VAL A 83 -7.85 -26.93 15.30
CA VAL A 83 -9.15 -27.54 14.93
C VAL A 83 -9.10 -28.24 13.57
N ASN A 84 -8.22 -27.83 12.68
CA ASN A 84 -8.08 -28.38 11.32
C ASN A 84 -6.86 -29.32 11.17
N ASP A 85 -6.25 -29.76 12.27
CA ASP A 85 -5.05 -30.61 12.28
C ASP A 85 -3.86 -30.05 11.49
N ASP A 86 -3.77 -28.73 11.39
CA ASP A 86 -2.69 -27.98 10.76
C ASP A 86 -1.71 -27.42 11.80
N ASN A 87 -0.51 -27.05 11.36
CA ASN A 87 0.42 -26.35 12.23
C ASN A 87 0.66 -24.89 11.77
N VAL A 88 0.75 -23.99 12.74
CA VAL A 88 0.89 -22.54 12.51
C VAL A 88 2.13 -22.20 11.67
N TRP A 89 3.25 -22.89 11.89
CA TRP A 89 4.48 -22.67 11.14
C TRP A 89 4.32 -23.00 9.65
N GLY A 90 3.72 -24.16 9.35
CA GLY A 90 3.42 -24.57 7.98
C GLY A 90 2.49 -23.59 7.29
N LEU A 91 1.43 -23.15 7.99
CA LEU A 91 0.47 -22.17 7.47
C LEU A 91 1.15 -20.84 7.14
N LEU A 92 2.00 -20.31 8.01
CA LEU A 92 2.69 -19.02 7.79
C LEU A 92 3.72 -19.07 6.66
N ASN A 93 4.14 -20.26 6.23
CA ASN A 93 5.11 -20.46 5.16
C ASN A 93 4.50 -20.99 3.85
N LYS A 94 3.16 -21.01 3.74
CA LYS A 94 2.45 -21.42 2.51
C LYS A 94 2.57 -20.36 1.40
N TRP A 95 2.34 -20.78 0.16
CA TRP A 95 2.12 -19.96 -1.03
C TRP A 95 3.33 -19.09 -1.39
N ASP A 96 3.13 -17.80 -1.61
CA ASP A 96 4.20 -16.87 -2.00
C ASP A 96 5.33 -16.79 -0.95
N ALA A 97 5.03 -17.06 0.33
CA ALA A 97 6.04 -17.13 1.39
C ALA A 97 7.15 -18.13 1.05
N ALA A 98 6.79 -19.31 0.55
CA ALA A 98 7.75 -20.33 0.16
C ALA A 98 8.67 -19.82 -0.96
N HIS A 99 8.12 -19.13 -1.97
CA HIS A 99 8.92 -18.56 -3.06
C HIS A 99 9.89 -17.48 -2.56
N TYR A 100 9.48 -16.58 -1.68
CA TYR A 100 10.37 -15.58 -1.09
C TYR A 100 11.50 -16.23 -0.26
N VAL A 101 11.18 -17.25 0.55
CA VAL A 101 12.17 -18.01 1.33
C VAL A 101 13.16 -18.71 0.42
N ASP A 102 12.70 -19.36 -0.65
CA ASP A 102 13.55 -20.05 -1.62
C ASP A 102 14.46 -19.08 -2.38
N ILE A 103 13.95 -17.93 -2.82
CA ILE A 103 14.77 -16.89 -3.44
C ILE A 103 15.82 -16.37 -2.44
N ALA A 104 15.44 -16.14 -1.18
CA ALA A 104 16.39 -15.73 -0.15
C ALA A 104 17.48 -16.77 0.09
N ARG A 105 17.15 -18.06 0.08
CA ARG A 105 18.08 -19.18 0.31
C ARG A 105 18.95 -19.47 -0.90
N ALA A 106 18.36 -19.69 -2.07
CA ALA A 106 19.01 -20.28 -3.23
C ALA A 106 19.13 -19.33 -4.45
N GLY A 107 18.45 -18.16 -4.42
CA GLY A 107 18.38 -17.24 -5.54
C GLY A 107 17.34 -17.64 -6.59
N TYR A 108 17.40 -16.97 -7.73
CA TYR A 108 16.39 -17.12 -8.78
C TYR A 108 16.58 -18.37 -9.64
N PHE A 109 17.83 -18.78 -9.92
CA PHE A 109 18.20 -19.69 -11.01
C PHE A 109 18.47 -21.13 -10.57
N SER A 110 18.22 -21.50 -9.32
CA SER A 110 18.58 -22.84 -8.83
C SER A 110 17.36 -23.76 -8.68
N GLY A 111 17.38 -24.89 -9.40
CA GLY A 111 16.41 -25.98 -9.27
C GLY A 111 15.24 -25.89 -10.25
N THR A 112 14.23 -26.75 -9.98
CA THR A 112 12.98 -26.83 -10.73
C THR A 112 11.79 -26.76 -9.76
N ILE A 113 10.67 -26.20 -10.20
CA ILE A 113 9.43 -26.09 -9.44
C ILE A 113 8.28 -26.60 -10.33
N GLY A 114 7.58 -27.66 -9.90
CA GLY A 114 6.46 -28.21 -10.67
C GLY A 114 6.83 -28.67 -12.09
N GLY A 115 8.10 -29.07 -12.31
CA GLY A 115 8.57 -29.54 -13.61
C GLY A 115 9.04 -28.44 -14.57
N VAL A 116 9.00 -27.16 -14.16
CA VAL A 116 9.58 -26.03 -14.92
C VAL A 116 10.83 -25.50 -14.21
N SER A 117 11.66 -24.74 -14.91
CA SER A 117 12.84 -24.12 -14.31
C SER A 117 12.45 -23.12 -13.24
N ALA A 118 13.21 -23.03 -12.15
CA ALA A 118 12.87 -22.19 -10.99
C ALA A 118 12.79 -20.70 -11.34
N GLU A 119 13.64 -20.24 -12.27
CA GLU A 119 13.62 -18.84 -12.74
C GLU A 119 12.29 -18.47 -13.38
N GLU A 120 11.63 -19.38 -14.06
CA GLU A 120 10.34 -19.13 -14.72
C GLU A 120 9.26 -18.69 -13.71
N ILE A 121 9.31 -19.21 -12.49
CA ILE A 121 8.36 -18.85 -11.43
C ILE A 121 8.93 -17.72 -10.55
N ARG A 122 10.19 -17.85 -10.13
CA ARG A 122 10.79 -16.94 -9.14
C ARG A 122 11.02 -15.53 -9.66
N LEU A 123 11.28 -15.33 -10.96
CA LEU A 123 11.43 -14.00 -11.55
C LEU A 123 10.14 -13.18 -11.59
N ALA A 124 8.98 -13.77 -11.27
CA ALA A 124 7.76 -13.02 -11.00
C ALA A 124 7.85 -12.18 -9.70
N PHE A 125 8.75 -12.53 -8.78
CA PHE A 125 8.92 -11.92 -7.46
C PHE A 125 10.09 -10.92 -7.45
N PHE A 126 9.82 -9.69 -7.00
CA PHE A 126 10.81 -8.61 -6.95
C PHE A 126 11.87 -8.82 -5.86
N PRO A 127 13.10 -8.25 -6.03
CA PRO A 127 14.27 -8.66 -5.26
C PRO A 127 14.37 -8.07 -3.85
N ALA A 128 13.73 -6.92 -3.53
CA ALA A 128 13.99 -6.23 -2.27
C ALA A 128 13.75 -7.10 -1.04
N PHE A 129 12.59 -7.74 -0.97
CA PHE A 129 12.21 -8.48 0.22
C PHE A 129 13.07 -9.75 0.45
N PRO A 130 13.25 -10.65 -0.53
CA PRO A 130 14.11 -11.82 -0.34
C PRO A 130 15.57 -11.45 -0.10
N MET A 131 16.08 -10.34 -0.65
CA MET A 131 17.44 -9.87 -0.35
C MET A 131 17.54 -9.36 1.10
N ILE A 132 16.55 -8.66 1.63
CA ILE A 132 16.49 -8.26 3.03
C ILE A 132 16.48 -9.49 3.95
N MET A 133 15.65 -10.50 3.64
CA MET A 133 15.64 -11.77 4.37
C MET A 133 17.02 -12.43 4.39
N ARG A 134 17.67 -12.52 3.23
CA ARG A 134 19.03 -13.07 3.10
C ARG A 134 20.04 -12.31 3.94
N VAL A 135 20.03 -10.98 3.91
CA VAL A 135 20.95 -10.15 4.70
C VAL A 135 20.74 -10.38 6.20
N ILE A 136 19.50 -10.36 6.68
CA ILE A 136 19.19 -10.59 8.09
C ILE A 136 19.63 -12.00 8.50
N SER A 137 19.26 -13.03 7.74
CA SER A 137 19.63 -14.43 8.02
C SER A 137 21.14 -14.61 8.08
N ASN A 138 21.86 -14.07 7.10
CA ASN A 138 23.34 -14.18 7.07
C ASN A 138 24.04 -13.45 8.23
N LEU A 139 23.48 -12.35 8.71
CA LEU A 139 24.03 -11.58 9.82
C LEU A 139 23.70 -12.18 11.19
N THR A 140 22.54 -12.83 11.32
CA THR A 140 22.03 -13.29 12.64
C THR A 140 22.05 -14.81 12.80
N GLY A 141 22.17 -15.56 11.72
CA GLY A 141 22.08 -17.02 11.72
C GLY A 141 20.64 -17.57 11.87
N VAL A 142 19.60 -16.72 11.91
CA VAL A 142 18.21 -17.19 11.97
C VAL A 142 17.74 -17.71 10.61
N ASP A 143 16.75 -18.61 10.61
CA ASP A 143 16.13 -19.10 9.38
C ASP A 143 15.56 -17.96 8.51
N TYR A 144 15.57 -18.11 7.20
CA TYR A 144 15.12 -17.09 6.26
C TYR A 144 13.65 -16.71 6.47
N ALA A 145 12.78 -17.66 6.78
CA ALA A 145 11.36 -17.36 7.05
C ALA A 145 11.21 -16.54 8.34
N ILE A 146 11.96 -16.90 9.40
CA ILE A 146 11.98 -16.13 10.65
C ILE A 146 12.51 -14.72 10.40
N ALA A 147 13.57 -14.58 9.61
CA ALA A 147 14.12 -13.27 9.23
C ALA A 147 13.06 -12.40 8.53
N GLY A 148 12.29 -13.00 7.61
CA GLY A 148 11.18 -12.32 6.93
C GLY A 148 10.05 -11.91 7.86
N MET A 149 9.64 -12.78 8.79
CA MET A 149 8.60 -12.49 9.77
C MET A 149 9.02 -11.39 10.76
N ILE A 150 10.25 -11.43 11.27
CA ILE A 150 10.81 -10.38 12.14
C ILE A 150 10.85 -9.05 11.40
N PHE A 151 11.36 -9.04 10.17
CA PHE A 151 11.39 -7.82 9.36
C PHE A 151 9.97 -7.26 9.15
N ASN A 152 9.00 -8.11 8.82
CA ASN A 152 7.61 -7.70 8.59
C ASN A 152 6.92 -7.16 9.84
N PHE A 153 7.26 -7.67 11.03
CA PHE A 153 6.79 -7.07 12.27
C PHE A 153 7.22 -5.60 12.39
N PHE A 154 8.50 -5.31 12.18
CA PHE A 154 9.01 -3.93 12.22
C PHE A 154 8.51 -3.08 11.05
N ALA A 155 8.39 -3.64 9.85
CA ALA A 155 7.79 -2.96 8.69
C ALA A 155 6.31 -2.60 8.98
N THR A 156 5.57 -3.45 9.69
CA THR A 156 4.18 -3.17 10.10
C THR A 156 4.14 -2.06 11.17
N VAL A 157 5.08 -2.02 12.11
CA VAL A 157 5.20 -0.89 13.05
C VAL A 157 5.49 0.41 12.29
N PHE A 158 6.36 0.35 11.29
CA PHE A 158 6.68 1.50 10.44
C PHE A 158 5.46 1.93 9.59
N LEU A 159 4.67 0.97 9.10
CA LEU A 159 3.38 1.22 8.45
C LEU A 159 2.39 1.91 9.39
N ALA A 160 2.16 1.35 10.58
CA ALA A 160 1.26 1.91 11.58
C ALA A 160 1.63 3.36 11.93
N ARG A 161 2.92 3.61 12.15
CA ARG A 161 3.44 4.96 12.44
C ARG A 161 3.26 5.91 11.24
N GLY A 162 3.44 5.42 10.02
CA GLY A 162 3.17 6.16 8.79
C GLY A 162 1.70 6.55 8.65
N VAL A 163 0.79 5.63 8.92
CA VAL A 163 -0.67 5.88 8.94
C VAL A 163 -1.03 6.94 9.97
N MET A 164 -0.47 6.86 11.18
CA MET A 164 -0.65 7.90 12.21
C MET A 164 -0.12 9.26 11.72
N ALA A 165 1.05 9.28 11.08
CA ALA A 165 1.64 10.50 10.54
C ALA A 165 0.81 11.10 9.42
N LEU A 166 0.25 10.29 8.53
CA LEU A 166 -0.63 10.72 7.45
C LEU A 166 -1.93 11.32 8.02
N THR A 167 -2.54 10.61 8.97
CA THR A 167 -3.77 11.04 9.66
C THR A 167 -3.57 12.36 10.43
N ALA A 168 -2.40 12.58 11.02
CA ALA A 168 -2.04 13.86 11.65
C ALA A 168 -2.04 15.01 10.66
N ARG A 169 -1.65 14.79 9.38
CA ARG A 169 -1.68 15.80 8.32
C ARG A 169 -3.09 16.16 7.86
N TRP A 170 -4.06 15.29 8.14
CA TRP A 170 -5.48 15.60 7.95
C TRP A 170 -6.09 16.36 9.14
N GLY A 171 -5.29 16.71 10.17
CA GLY A 171 -5.69 17.52 11.32
C GLY A 171 -6.24 16.73 12.50
N TYR A 172 -6.03 15.42 12.55
CA TYR A 172 -6.56 14.54 13.61
C TYR A 172 -5.59 14.35 14.78
N GLY A 173 -6.14 14.23 15.98
CA GLY A 173 -5.41 14.00 17.23
C GLY A 173 -4.93 12.56 17.41
N ILE A 174 -4.20 12.30 18.49
CA ILE A 174 -3.56 11.00 18.74
C ILE A 174 -4.56 9.85 18.87
N LYS A 175 -5.77 10.10 19.39
CA LYS A 175 -6.84 9.12 19.50
C LYS A 175 -7.29 8.62 18.13
N GLU A 176 -7.54 9.54 17.22
CA GLU A 176 -7.96 9.26 15.84
C GLU A 176 -6.81 8.64 15.02
N GLN A 177 -5.57 9.07 15.27
CA GLN A 177 -4.37 8.48 14.65
C GLN A 177 -4.21 7.01 15.07
N SER A 178 -4.43 6.69 16.36
CA SER A 178 -4.37 5.32 16.88
C SER A 178 -5.48 4.45 16.27
N ALA A 179 -6.69 4.95 16.17
CA ALA A 179 -7.80 4.26 15.51
C ALA A 179 -7.49 3.99 14.03
N ALA A 180 -6.89 4.95 13.33
CA ALA A 180 -6.47 4.77 11.94
C ALA A 180 -5.41 3.66 11.80
N ALA A 181 -4.43 3.60 12.71
CA ALA A 181 -3.45 2.53 12.73
C ALA A 181 -4.10 1.15 12.93
N VAL A 182 -5.07 1.03 13.85
CA VAL A 182 -5.85 -0.21 14.06
C VAL A 182 -6.61 -0.59 12.78
N VAL A 183 -7.32 0.36 12.16
CA VAL A 183 -8.11 0.11 10.95
C VAL A 183 -7.26 -0.45 9.81
N VAL A 184 -6.07 0.08 9.61
CA VAL A 184 -5.19 -0.36 8.51
C VAL A 184 -4.45 -1.65 8.84
N THR A 185 -3.87 -1.76 10.04
CA THR A 185 -3.02 -2.90 10.39
C THR A 185 -3.80 -4.15 10.80
N MET A 186 -5.09 -4.00 11.09
CA MET A 186 -6.00 -5.11 11.42
C MET A 186 -7.15 -5.26 10.39
N ALA A 187 -6.94 -4.78 9.17
CA ALA A 187 -7.85 -4.99 8.06
C ALA A 187 -7.95 -6.49 7.66
N PRO A 188 -9.02 -6.91 6.97
CA PRO A 188 -9.10 -8.24 6.36
C PRO A 188 -7.83 -8.59 5.58
N MET A 189 -7.38 -9.84 5.65
CA MET A 189 -6.12 -10.35 5.06
C MET A 189 -4.82 -9.84 5.72
N SER A 190 -4.87 -9.11 6.83
CA SER A 190 -3.66 -8.60 7.50
C SER A 190 -2.77 -9.69 8.11
N ILE A 191 -3.13 -10.97 8.04
CA ILE A 191 -2.25 -12.09 8.40
C ILE A 191 -0.96 -12.09 7.58
N VAL A 192 -0.97 -11.60 6.35
CA VAL A 192 0.23 -11.49 5.50
C VAL A 192 1.31 -10.59 6.10
N PHE A 193 0.96 -9.73 7.07
CA PHE A 193 1.94 -8.97 7.84
C PHE A 193 2.75 -9.84 8.83
N ASN A 194 2.26 -11.05 9.12
CA ASN A 194 2.94 -12.04 9.97
C ASN A 194 3.65 -13.13 9.15
N MET A 195 3.47 -13.14 7.83
CA MET A 195 4.08 -14.08 6.91
C MET A 195 5.32 -13.44 6.23
N PRO A 196 6.26 -14.20 5.67
CA PRO A 196 7.32 -13.65 4.82
C PRO A 196 6.77 -13.22 3.45
N TYR A 197 6.03 -12.11 3.44
CA TYR A 197 5.34 -11.50 2.32
C TYR A 197 5.75 -10.03 2.15
N THR A 198 5.50 -9.42 0.99
CA THR A 198 5.92 -8.04 0.70
C THR A 198 4.96 -6.97 1.17
N GLU A 199 3.76 -7.33 1.61
CA GLU A 199 2.66 -6.39 1.89
C GLU A 199 2.99 -5.39 3.00
N ALA A 200 3.69 -5.81 4.05
CA ALA A 200 4.12 -4.91 5.14
C ALA A 200 5.12 -3.88 4.64
N LEU A 201 6.15 -4.32 3.90
CA LEU A 201 7.18 -3.44 3.32
C LEU A 201 6.57 -2.49 2.29
N PHE A 202 5.75 -3.02 1.38
CA PHE A 202 5.07 -2.22 0.36
C PHE A 202 4.16 -1.16 0.99
N GLY A 203 3.29 -1.57 1.92
CA GLY A 203 2.38 -0.66 2.63
C GLY A 203 3.12 0.43 3.40
N ALA A 204 4.20 0.07 4.12
CA ALA A 204 5.03 1.02 4.85
C ALA A 204 5.64 2.07 3.92
N LEU A 205 6.32 1.65 2.85
CA LEU A 205 6.93 2.57 1.90
C LEU A 205 5.88 3.43 1.18
N ALA A 206 4.75 2.84 0.77
CA ALA A 206 3.68 3.57 0.10
C ALA A 206 3.09 4.68 0.99
N ILE A 207 2.78 4.37 2.25
CA ILE A 207 2.23 5.37 3.18
C ILE A 207 3.24 6.48 3.49
N TRP A 208 4.52 6.15 3.70
CA TRP A 208 5.53 7.19 3.92
C TRP A 208 5.82 8.03 2.67
N ALA A 209 5.71 7.47 1.48
CA ALA A 209 5.76 8.24 0.24
C ALA A 209 4.58 9.22 0.15
N LEU A 210 3.35 8.77 0.50
CA LEU A 210 2.17 9.66 0.56
C LEU A 210 2.36 10.77 1.60
N VAL A 211 2.92 10.48 2.77
CA VAL A 211 3.30 11.49 3.77
C VAL A 211 4.27 12.51 3.18
N ALA A 212 5.29 12.05 2.45
CA ALA A 212 6.25 12.94 1.81
C ALA A 212 5.61 13.80 0.70
N LEU A 213 4.65 13.24 -0.06
CA LEU A 213 3.89 13.97 -1.08
C LEU A 213 2.99 15.05 -0.47
N VAL A 214 2.29 14.76 0.62
CA VAL A 214 1.48 15.74 1.36
C VAL A 214 2.37 16.87 1.89
N ASP A 215 3.55 16.54 2.41
CA ASP A 215 4.55 17.52 2.90
C ASP A 215 5.28 18.25 1.76
N LYS A 216 5.00 17.91 0.49
CA LYS A 216 5.70 18.46 -0.72
C LYS A 216 7.21 18.21 -0.69
N ARG A 217 7.66 17.16 -0.04
CA ARG A 217 9.07 16.73 0.03
C ARG A 217 9.40 15.83 -1.17
N TRP A 218 9.42 16.43 -2.35
CA TRP A 218 9.50 15.73 -3.65
C TRP A 218 10.67 14.75 -3.75
N TRP A 219 11.85 15.16 -3.28
CA TRP A 219 13.03 14.31 -3.30
C TRP A 219 12.87 13.09 -2.39
N MET A 220 12.36 13.30 -1.17
CA MET A 220 12.09 12.21 -0.22
C MET A 220 11.03 11.24 -0.78
N ALA A 221 9.97 11.76 -1.38
CA ALA A 221 8.98 10.93 -2.06
C ALA A 221 9.62 10.09 -3.17
N GLY A 222 10.45 10.69 -4.03
CA GLY A 222 11.16 9.99 -5.09
C GLY A 222 12.08 8.87 -4.58
N VAL A 223 12.84 9.12 -3.52
CA VAL A 223 13.71 8.09 -2.90
C VAL A 223 12.88 6.93 -2.33
N ILE A 224 11.78 7.21 -1.64
CA ILE A 224 10.93 6.17 -1.08
C ILE A 224 10.24 5.36 -2.20
N ILE A 225 9.76 6.03 -3.27
CA ILE A 225 9.14 5.35 -4.41
C ILE A 225 10.17 4.54 -5.19
N CYS A 226 11.42 5.01 -5.28
CA CYS A 226 12.53 4.25 -5.85
C CYS A 226 12.77 2.95 -5.06
N ALA A 227 12.79 3.00 -3.73
CA ALA A 227 12.86 1.80 -2.88
C ALA A 227 11.63 0.90 -3.07
N LEU A 228 10.43 1.46 -3.15
CA LEU A 228 9.18 0.74 -3.41
C LEU A 228 9.21 0.01 -4.75
N SER A 229 9.87 0.58 -5.76
CA SER A 229 10.01 0.03 -7.11
C SER A 229 10.83 -1.26 -7.17
N PHE A 230 11.59 -1.60 -6.13
CA PHE A 230 12.23 -2.91 -5.95
C PHE A 230 11.35 -3.96 -5.27
N VAL A 231 10.14 -3.58 -4.79
CA VAL A 231 9.30 -4.46 -3.97
C VAL A 231 8.23 -5.17 -4.79
N ARG A 232 7.52 -4.45 -5.66
CA ARG A 232 6.40 -4.99 -6.45
C ARG A 232 6.09 -4.13 -7.68
N ILE A 233 5.55 -4.77 -8.73
CA ILE A 233 5.09 -4.07 -9.94
C ILE A 233 4.00 -3.02 -9.64
N THR A 234 3.17 -3.24 -8.63
CA THR A 234 2.11 -2.30 -8.22
C THR A 234 2.63 -0.94 -7.72
N ALA A 235 3.95 -0.78 -7.54
CA ALA A 235 4.60 0.51 -7.31
C ALA A 235 4.29 1.54 -8.42
N ILE A 236 3.97 1.08 -9.65
CA ILE A 236 3.58 1.93 -10.77
C ILE A 236 2.40 2.86 -10.43
N ALA A 237 1.47 2.40 -9.58
CA ALA A 237 0.34 3.22 -9.12
C ALA A 237 0.83 4.49 -8.39
N LEU A 238 1.82 4.35 -7.53
CA LEU A 238 2.36 5.49 -6.78
C LEU A 238 3.29 6.36 -7.63
N VAL A 239 3.99 5.80 -8.62
CA VAL A 239 4.74 6.55 -9.63
C VAL A 239 3.79 7.46 -10.43
N ALA A 240 2.65 6.92 -10.86
CA ALA A 240 1.63 7.70 -11.59
C ALA A 240 1.06 8.84 -10.74
N VAL A 241 0.77 8.58 -9.46
CA VAL A 241 0.32 9.60 -8.51
C VAL A 241 1.41 10.66 -8.30
N PHE A 242 2.66 10.25 -8.13
CA PHE A 242 3.78 11.17 -8.00
C PHE A 242 3.93 12.09 -9.22
N ALA A 243 3.83 11.52 -10.43
CA ALA A 243 3.85 12.28 -11.68
C ALA A 243 2.74 13.34 -11.69
N LEU A 244 1.52 12.96 -11.36
CA LEU A 244 0.40 13.90 -11.29
C LEU A 244 0.62 15.00 -10.23
N MET A 245 1.12 14.62 -9.05
CA MET A 245 1.40 15.61 -7.98
C MET A 245 2.51 16.60 -8.38
N VAL A 246 3.55 16.14 -9.10
CA VAL A 246 4.59 17.03 -9.65
C VAL A 246 3.99 17.97 -10.69
N LEU A 247 3.18 17.45 -11.60
CA LEU A 247 2.49 18.27 -12.63
C LEU A 247 1.56 19.32 -12.01
N LEU A 248 0.88 19.01 -10.91
CA LEU A 248 -0.07 19.92 -10.27
C LEU A 248 0.62 20.96 -9.36
N HIS A 249 1.71 20.58 -8.67
CA HIS A 249 2.24 21.38 -7.56
C HIS A 249 3.72 21.77 -7.69
N ALA A 250 4.49 21.13 -8.59
CA ALA A 250 5.94 21.31 -8.66
C ALA A 250 6.50 21.32 -10.08
N ARG A 251 5.69 21.68 -11.08
CA ARG A 251 6.08 21.62 -12.49
C ARG A 251 7.33 22.47 -12.84
N SER A 252 7.60 23.54 -12.10
CA SER A 252 8.78 24.36 -12.29
C SER A 252 10.02 23.85 -11.54
N SER A 253 9.89 22.79 -10.74
CA SER A 253 10.97 22.25 -9.93
C SER A 253 11.71 21.13 -10.67
N TRP A 254 12.88 21.44 -11.23
CA TRP A 254 13.71 20.41 -11.87
C TRP A 254 14.07 19.25 -10.92
N LYS A 255 14.23 19.54 -9.61
CA LYS A 255 14.51 18.53 -8.59
C LYS A 255 13.34 17.54 -8.42
N ALA A 256 12.11 18.02 -8.52
CA ALA A 256 10.92 17.14 -8.47
C ALA A 256 10.84 16.25 -9.71
N TRP A 257 11.13 16.80 -10.89
CA TRP A 257 11.19 16.05 -12.14
C TRP A 257 12.30 14.99 -12.13
N LEU A 258 13.50 15.36 -11.65
CA LEU A 258 14.60 14.42 -11.52
C LEU A 258 14.24 13.27 -10.56
N ALA A 259 13.66 13.57 -9.41
CA ALA A 259 13.20 12.56 -8.45
C ALA A 259 12.12 11.65 -9.06
N LEU A 260 11.20 12.20 -9.86
CA LEU A 260 10.17 11.43 -10.57
C LEU A 260 10.79 10.49 -11.61
N VAL A 261 11.75 10.95 -12.41
CA VAL A 261 12.41 10.12 -13.44
C VAL A 261 13.22 8.99 -12.82
N ILE A 262 13.90 9.24 -11.70
CA ILE A 262 14.73 8.23 -11.02
C ILE A 262 13.86 7.18 -10.33
N SER A 263 12.71 7.56 -9.78
CA SER A 263 11.91 6.70 -8.92
C SER A 263 11.43 5.38 -9.55
N PRO A 264 11.05 5.29 -10.85
CA PRO A 264 10.65 4.03 -11.49
C PRO A 264 11.80 3.21 -12.06
N LEU A 265 13.04 3.71 -12.07
CA LEU A 265 14.17 3.02 -12.73
C LEU A 265 14.39 1.59 -12.22
N PRO A 266 14.30 1.29 -10.90
CA PRO A 266 14.43 -0.08 -10.43
C PRO A 266 13.32 -1.00 -10.95
N LEU A 267 12.08 -0.50 -11.03
CA LEU A 267 10.94 -1.25 -11.57
C LEU A 267 11.17 -1.60 -13.04
N ILE A 268 11.51 -0.60 -13.84
CA ILE A 268 11.77 -0.75 -15.28
C ILE A 268 12.98 -1.67 -15.50
N GLY A 269 14.07 -1.45 -14.77
CA GLY A 269 15.29 -2.23 -14.88
C GLY A 269 15.06 -3.69 -14.51
N TYR A 270 14.32 -3.97 -13.44
CA TYR A 270 13.98 -5.34 -13.04
C TYR A 270 13.11 -6.04 -14.08
N ILE A 271 12.04 -5.41 -14.55
CA ILE A 271 11.16 -6.00 -15.58
C ILE A 271 11.93 -6.27 -16.86
N TRP A 272 12.77 -5.33 -17.30
CA TRP A 272 13.59 -5.50 -18.48
C TRP A 272 14.57 -6.68 -18.31
N TRP A 273 15.32 -6.71 -17.21
CA TRP A 273 16.28 -7.78 -16.93
C TRP A 273 15.58 -9.15 -16.80
N ALA A 274 14.48 -9.25 -16.04
CA ALA A 274 13.74 -10.49 -15.90
C ALA A 274 13.16 -10.96 -17.26
N SER A 275 12.69 -10.03 -18.10
CA SER A 275 12.18 -10.37 -19.43
C SER A 275 13.25 -10.99 -20.33
N GLN A 276 14.51 -10.54 -20.24
CA GLN A 276 15.61 -11.17 -20.99
C GLN A 276 15.87 -12.63 -20.53
N GLN A 277 15.71 -12.93 -19.25
CA GLN A 277 15.86 -14.28 -18.73
C GLN A 277 14.64 -15.18 -19.07
N LEU A 278 13.51 -14.60 -19.40
CA LEU A 278 12.22 -15.26 -19.63
C LEU A 278 11.79 -15.21 -21.11
N GLU A 279 12.70 -15.01 -22.06
CA GLU A 279 12.36 -14.91 -23.50
C GLU A 279 11.51 -16.09 -23.99
N GLY A 280 11.81 -17.31 -23.52
CA GLY A 280 11.11 -18.54 -23.91
C GLY A 280 9.64 -18.61 -23.49
N VAL A 281 9.19 -17.76 -22.55
CA VAL A 281 7.81 -17.74 -22.05
C VAL A 281 7.10 -16.38 -22.26
N GLY A 282 7.67 -15.51 -23.09
CA GLY A 282 7.09 -14.19 -23.37
C GLY A 282 7.49 -13.08 -22.38
N GLY A 283 8.65 -13.24 -21.72
CA GLY A 283 9.19 -12.26 -20.78
C GLY A 283 8.49 -12.25 -19.43
N TYR A 284 8.69 -11.17 -18.66
CA TYR A 284 8.11 -11.01 -17.33
C TYR A 284 6.56 -11.11 -17.35
N PHE A 285 5.91 -10.47 -18.30
CA PHE A 285 4.44 -10.51 -18.39
C PHE A 285 3.92 -11.86 -18.87
N GLY A 286 4.65 -12.56 -19.76
CA GLY A 286 4.29 -13.91 -20.20
C GLY A 286 4.31 -14.92 -19.04
N THR A 287 5.28 -14.83 -18.13
CA THR A 287 5.28 -15.67 -16.93
C THR A 287 4.14 -15.34 -15.95
N GLN A 288 3.76 -14.06 -15.82
CA GLN A 288 2.60 -13.64 -15.00
C GLN A 288 1.29 -14.21 -15.56
N GLU A 289 1.12 -14.18 -16.88
CA GLU A 289 -0.05 -14.77 -17.55
C GLU A 289 -0.05 -16.29 -17.40
N LYS A 290 1.06 -16.96 -17.68
CA LYS A 290 1.16 -18.42 -17.68
C LYS A 290 0.91 -19.06 -16.31
N HIS A 291 1.43 -18.47 -15.21
CA HIS A 291 1.41 -19.08 -13.88
C HIS A 291 0.34 -18.50 -12.95
N TRP A 292 -0.12 -17.27 -13.18
CA TRP A 292 -1.12 -16.60 -12.34
C TRP A 292 -2.34 -16.11 -13.11
N ASN A 293 -2.42 -16.41 -14.42
CA ASN A 293 -3.49 -15.91 -15.31
C ASN A 293 -3.65 -14.38 -15.22
N SER A 294 -2.54 -13.66 -14.95
CA SER A 294 -2.57 -12.24 -14.66
C SER A 294 -2.43 -11.41 -15.93
N GLY A 295 -3.53 -10.90 -16.43
CA GLY A 295 -3.62 -10.05 -17.63
C GLY A 295 -4.62 -8.91 -17.46
N LEU A 296 -4.49 -7.86 -18.26
CA LEU A 296 -5.48 -6.77 -18.31
C LEU A 296 -6.69 -7.22 -19.13
N ASP A 297 -7.85 -7.32 -18.47
CA ASP A 297 -9.12 -7.75 -19.09
C ASP A 297 -10.26 -6.72 -18.90
N PHE A 298 -9.91 -5.53 -18.41
CA PHE A 298 -10.86 -4.44 -18.13
C PHE A 298 -11.95 -4.82 -17.11
N GLY A 299 -11.67 -5.79 -16.22
CA GLY A 299 -12.54 -6.20 -15.13
C GLY A 299 -13.60 -7.24 -15.49
N GLN A 300 -13.53 -7.83 -16.68
CA GLN A 300 -14.50 -8.85 -17.13
C GLN A 300 -14.42 -10.09 -16.22
N ALA A 301 -13.23 -10.61 -15.95
CA ALA A 301 -13.03 -11.75 -15.06
C ALA A 301 -13.49 -11.44 -13.64
N THR A 302 -13.18 -10.24 -13.13
CA THR A 302 -13.64 -9.81 -11.79
C THR A 302 -15.16 -9.75 -11.71
N ALA A 303 -15.84 -9.17 -12.70
CA ALA A 303 -17.29 -9.08 -12.72
C ALA A 303 -17.94 -10.46 -12.82
N ARG A 304 -17.42 -11.34 -13.66
CA ARG A 304 -17.87 -12.73 -13.80
C ARG A 304 -17.70 -13.48 -12.47
N TRP A 305 -16.51 -13.41 -11.88
CA TRP A 305 -16.20 -14.08 -10.62
C TRP A 305 -17.09 -13.59 -9.45
N ILE A 306 -17.36 -12.27 -9.36
CA ILE A 306 -18.28 -11.73 -8.36
C ILE A 306 -19.70 -12.29 -8.59
N PHE A 307 -20.18 -12.31 -9.84
CA PHE A 307 -21.50 -12.85 -10.16
C PHE A 307 -21.60 -14.32 -9.79
N GLU A 308 -20.65 -15.15 -10.21
CA GLU A 308 -20.61 -16.58 -9.91
C GLU A 308 -20.54 -16.83 -8.38
N THR A 309 -19.70 -16.06 -7.68
CA THR A 309 -19.58 -16.17 -6.21
C THR A 309 -20.89 -15.84 -5.50
N LEU A 310 -21.59 -14.78 -5.94
CA LEU A 310 -22.85 -14.38 -5.29
C LEU A 310 -24.02 -15.30 -5.61
N THR A 311 -23.96 -16.04 -6.70
CA THR A 311 -25.06 -16.91 -7.15
C THR A 311 -24.87 -18.38 -6.81
N SER A 312 -23.62 -18.84 -6.69
CA SER A 312 -23.32 -20.28 -6.61
C SER A 312 -22.10 -20.66 -5.75
N ALA A 313 -21.58 -19.74 -4.90
CA ALA A 313 -20.41 -20.07 -4.08
C ALA A 313 -20.71 -21.17 -3.06
N ASP A 314 -19.85 -22.16 -3.05
CA ASP A 314 -19.84 -23.29 -2.12
C ASP A 314 -18.88 -23.08 -0.93
N ASN A 315 -18.08 -22.00 -0.96
CA ASN A 315 -17.08 -21.72 0.06
C ASN A 315 -17.14 -20.27 0.56
N THR A 316 -17.17 -20.11 1.90
CA THR A 316 -17.23 -18.82 2.57
C THR A 316 -16.05 -17.88 2.19
N GLY A 317 -14.86 -18.44 1.92
CA GLY A 317 -13.69 -17.63 1.54
C GLY A 317 -13.88 -16.84 0.24
N TYR A 318 -14.63 -17.38 -0.72
CA TYR A 318 -14.99 -16.65 -1.93
C TYR A 318 -15.93 -15.48 -1.63
N LEU A 319 -16.95 -15.66 -0.80
CA LEU A 319 -17.86 -14.60 -0.37
C LEU A 319 -17.10 -13.49 0.39
N LEU A 320 -16.21 -13.88 1.30
CA LEU A 320 -15.39 -12.94 2.07
C LEU A 320 -14.48 -12.11 1.14
N SER A 321 -13.85 -12.73 0.16
CA SER A 321 -13.02 -12.03 -0.83
C SER A 321 -13.84 -11.08 -1.69
N THR A 322 -15.03 -11.51 -2.12
CA THR A 322 -15.99 -10.66 -2.85
C THR A 322 -16.42 -9.44 -2.05
N MET A 323 -16.68 -9.59 -0.74
CA MET A 323 -17.02 -8.46 0.13
C MET A 323 -15.90 -7.41 0.17
N VAL A 324 -14.64 -7.84 0.20
CA VAL A 324 -13.51 -6.88 0.14
C VAL A 324 -13.43 -6.19 -1.21
N LEU A 325 -13.57 -6.94 -2.32
CA LEU A 325 -13.54 -6.37 -3.67
C LEU A 325 -14.65 -5.35 -3.91
N LEU A 326 -15.86 -5.59 -3.40
CA LEU A 326 -16.97 -4.64 -3.46
C LEU A 326 -16.82 -3.49 -2.45
N GLY A 327 -16.19 -3.75 -1.31
CA GLY A 327 -15.99 -2.75 -0.26
C GLY A 327 -15.04 -1.62 -0.66
N VAL A 328 -14.02 -1.90 -1.48
CA VAL A 328 -13.04 -0.88 -1.88
C VAL A 328 -13.63 0.21 -2.79
N PRO A 329 -14.38 -0.09 -3.89
CA PRO A 329 -15.10 0.93 -4.65
C PRO A 329 -16.05 1.77 -3.77
N PHE A 330 -16.76 1.13 -2.85
CA PHE A 330 -17.62 1.83 -1.90
C PHE A 330 -16.81 2.75 -0.98
N ALA A 331 -15.67 2.28 -0.46
CA ALA A 331 -14.77 3.08 0.36
C ALA A 331 -14.18 4.27 -0.40
N LEU A 332 -13.87 4.13 -1.71
CA LEU A 332 -13.43 5.24 -2.57
C LEU A 332 -14.48 6.35 -2.65
N ILE A 333 -15.75 5.98 -2.79
CA ILE A 333 -16.86 6.96 -2.80
C ILE A 333 -16.97 7.66 -1.45
N LEU A 334 -16.96 6.91 -0.34
CA LEU A 334 -17.07 7.44 1.02
C LEU A 334 -15.88 8.31 1.41
N ALA A 335 -14.68 7.97 0.95
CA ALA A 335 -13.45 8.69 1.24
C ALA A 335 -13.24 9.93 0.35
N TRP A 336 -14.10 10.15 -0.65
CA TRP A 336 -14.02 11.31 -1.53
C TRP A 336 -13.98 12.62 -0.73
N ARG A 337 -12.90 13.40 -0.90
CA ARG A 337 -12.61 14.62 -0.16
C ARG A 337 -12.52 14.50 1.37
N ARG A 338 -12.36 13.27 1.89
CA ARG A 338 -12.15 13.03 3.32
C ARG A 338 -10.72 12.60 3.65
N VAL A 339 -9.97 12.20 2.62
CA VAL A 339 -8.53 11.94 2.66
C VAL A 339 -7.84 12.93 1.71
N ASP A 340 -6.52 13.07 1.75
CA ASP A 340 -5.80 13.88 0.77
C ASP A 340 -5.88 13.27 -0.63
N ILE A 341 -5.72 14.12 -1.65
CA ILE A 341 -5.88 13.71 -3.07
C ILE A 341 -4.88 12.64 -3.48
N GLY A 342 -3.63 12.69 -2.98
CA GLY A 342 -2.60 11.71 -3.30
C GLY A 342 -2.98 10.32 -2.77
N THR A 343 -3.46 10.24 -1.53
CA THR A 343 -3.95 9.00 -0.91
C THR A 343 -5.16 8.44 -1.65
N TRP A 344 -6.11 9.29 -2.03
CA TRP A 344 -7.29 8.84 -2.77
C TRP A 344 -6.93 8.31 -4.15
N LEU A 345 -6.10 9.03 -4.90
CA LEU A 345 -5.64 8.61 -6.24
C LEU A 345 -4.79 7.35 -6.21
N PHE A 346 -3.92 7.20 -5.21
CA PHE A 346 -3.16 5.97 -5.02
C PHE A 346 -4.08 4.78 -4.77
N SER A 347 -5.05 4.93 -3.89
CA SER A 347 -6.02 3.87 -3.60
C SER A 347 -6.89 3.54 -4.82
N LEU A 348 -7.28 4.55 -5.61
CA LEU A 348 -7.99 4.35 -6.87
C LEU A 348 -7.13 3.59 -7.89
N ALA A 349 -5.89 4.00 -8.09
CA ALA A 349 -4.98 3.36 -9.04
C ALA A 349 -4.67 1.91 -8.63
N LEU A 350 -4.49 1.65 -7.33
CA LEU A 350 -4.30 0.31 -6.79
C LEU A 350 -5.56 -0.55 -6.98
N ALA A 351 -6.74 -0.03 -6.66
CA ALA A 351 -8.01 -0.71 -6.86
C ALA A 351 -8.26 -1.00 -8.36
N ALA A 352 -7.99 -0.03 -9.24
CA ALA A 352 -8.12 -0.21 -10.67
C ALA A 352 -7.16 -1.30 -11.20
N ASN A 353 -5.91 -1.30 -10.77
CA ASN A 353 -4.95 -2.34 -11.14
C ASN A 353 -5.44 -3.74 -10.74
N VAL A 354 -6.01 -3.88 -9.54
CA VAL A 354 -6.51 -5.16 -9.02
C VAL A 354 -7.84 -5.57 -9.67
N ILE A 355 -8.78 -4.63 -9.83
CA ILE A 355 -10.15 -4.94 -10.30
C ILE A 355 -10.20 -5.11 -11.83
N LEU A 356 -9.37 -4.36 -12.58
CA LEU A 356 -9.39 -4.37 -14.05
C LEU A 356 -8.46 -5.43 -14.66
N SER A 357 -7.86 -6.30 -13.87
CA SER A 357 -7.00 -7.39 -14.36
C SER A 357 -7.63 -8.75 -14.07
N ASP A 358 -7.31 -9.78 -14.85
CA ASP A 358 -7.56 -11.19 -14.51
C ASP A 358 -6.49 -11.71 -13.55
N GLY A 359 -6.67 -12.89 -12.97
CA GLY A 359 -5.75 -13.56 -12.04
C GLY A 359 -6.46 -14.31 -10.91
N VAL A 360 -5.72 -14.63 -9.86
CA VAL A 360 -6.25 -15.36 -8.69
C VAL A 360 -7.15 -14.46 -7.85
N MET A 361 -8.47 -14.50 -8.10
CA MET A 361 -9.44 -13.53 -7.55
C MET A 361 -9.52 -13.51 -6.02
N HIS A 362 -9.52 -14.68 -5.38
CA HIS A 362 -9.62 -14.81 -3.93
C HIS A 362 -8.37 -14.35 -3.17
N SER A 363 -7.21 -14.22 -3.84
CA SER A 363 -5.99 -13.68 -3.24
C SER A 363 -5.89 -12.14 -3.32
N ARG A 364 -6.75 -11.48 -4.10
CA ARG A 364 -6.72 -10.04 -4.35
C ARG A 364 -6.98 -9.16 -3.13
N PRO A 365 -7.77 -9.56 -2.12
CA PRO A 365 -7.95 -8.78 -0.91
C PRO A 365 -6.63 -8.35 -0.25
N ARG A 366 -5.57 -9.19 -0.28
CA ARG A 366 -4.26 -8.83 0.27
C ARG A 366 -3.58 -7.70 -0.51
N LEU A 367 -3.76 -7.68 -1.84
CA LEU A 367 -3.19 -6.65 -2.71
C LEU A 367 -3.82 -5.27 -2.44
N LEU A 368 -5.03 -5.24 -1.89
CA LEU A 368 -5.80 -4.04 -1.55
C LEU A 368 -5.53 -3.53 -0.12
N LEU A 369 -4.70 -4.22 0.68
CA LEU A 369 -4.40 -3.80 2.06
C LEU A 369 -3.93 -2.34 2.18
N PRO A 370 -3.07 -1.79 1.29
CA PRO A 370 -2.70 -0.38 1.38
C PRO A 370 -3.88 0.57 1.17
N ALA A 371 -4.93 0.15 0.43
CA ALA A 371 -6.16 0.92 0.25
C ALA A 371 -7.08 0.91 1.49
N ALA A 372 -6.78 0.12 2.54
CA ALA A 372 -7.50 0.16 3.81
C ALA A 372 -7.49 1.55 4.47
N VAL A 373 -6.59 2.44 4.07
CA VAL A 373 -6.59 3.86 4.46
C VAL A 373 -7.89 4.58 4.09
N LEU A 374 -8.64 4.09 3.11
CA LEU A 374 -9.95 4.62 2.73
C LEU A 374 -11.03 4.44 3.81
N PHE A 375 -10.84 3.50 4.74
CA PHE A 375 -11.77 3.27 5.86
C PHE A 375 -11.45 4.15 7.08
N ILE A 376 -10.33 4.89 7.08
CA ILE A 376 -9.99 5.81 8.18
C ILE A 376 -11.08 6.86 8.42
N PRO A 377 -11.65 7.54 7.39
CA PRO A 377 -12.73 8.51 7.61
C PRO A 377 -13.96 7.94 8.30
N TRP A 378 -14.27 6.65 8.11
CA TRP A 378 -15.34 5.96 8.83
C TRP A 378 -15.04 5.89 10.34
N ALA A 379 -13.86 5.43 10.72
CA ALA A 379 -13.47 5.36 12.13
C ALA A 379 -13.45 6.75 12.79
N GLN A 380 -12.97 7.76 12.05
CA GLN A 380 -12.97 9.15 12.51
C GLN A 380 -14.38 9.71 12.67
N GLY A 381 -15.28 9.41 11.72
CA GLY A 381 -16.70 9.76 11.82
C GLY A 381 -17.35 9.12 13.04
N ALA A 382 -17.08 7.85 13.30
CA ALA A 382 -17.57 7.14 14.49
C ALA A 382 -17.06 7.81 15.77
N LEU A 383 -15.77 8.10 15.88
CA LEU A 383 -15.18 8.76 17.05
C LEU A 383 -15.68 10.19 17.30
N LYS A 384 -16.11 10.88 16.23
CA LYS A 384 -16.62 12.26 16.30
C LYS A 384 -18.10 12.33 16.66
N HIS A 385 -18.92 11.42 16.15
CA HIS A 385 -20.38 11.55 16.16
C HIS A 385 -21.08 10.54 17.09
N LEU A 386 -20.39 9.47 17.52
CA LEU A 386 -20.97 8.46 18.40
C LEU A 386 -20.40 8.54 19.82
N PRO A 387 -21.12 8.03 20.82
CA PRO A 387 -20.55 7.84 22.16
C PRO A 387 -19.25 7.06 22.08
N GLY A 388 -18.25 7.43 22.89
CA GLY A 388 -16.91 6.87 22.80
C GLY A 388 -16.87 5.33 22.88
N TRP A 389 -17.70 4.73 23.73
CA TRP A 389 -17.79 3.28 23.85
C TRP A 389 -18.34 2.62 22.58
N VAL A 390 -19.35 3.22 21.93
CA VAL A 390 -19.91 2.71 20.65
C VAL A 390 -18.86 2.77 19.56
N ALA A 391 -18.17 3.92 19.42
CA ALA A 391 -17.13 4.10 18.41
C ALA A 391 -16.00 3.08 18.56
N TRP A 392 -15.52 2.87 19.78
CA TRP A 392 -14.49 1.87 20.04
C TRP A 392 -14.97 0.44 19.84
N THR A 393 -16.22 0.12 20.19
CA THR A 393 -16.82 -1.20 19.90
C THR A 393 -16.82 -1.47 18.39
N LEU A 394 -17.16 -0.49 17.56
CA LEU A 394 -17.13 -0.65 16.11
C LEU A 394 -15.69 -0.85 15.55
N ILE A 395 -14.71 -0.09 16.07
CA ILE A 395 -13.31 -0.21 15.67
C ILE A 395 -12.72 -1.56 16.12
N ILE A 396 -13.04 -2.00 17.34
CA ILE A 396 -12.62 -3.33 17.83
C ILE A 396 -13.33 -4.43 17.04
N GLY A 397 -14.61 -4.27 16.72
CA GLY A 397 -15.36 -5.19 15.86
C GLY A 397 -14.71 -5.35 14.49
N TRP A 398 -14.28 -4.25 13.87
CA TRP A 398 -13.48 -4.28 12.63
C TRP A 398 -12.19 -5.08 12.80
N ALA A 399 -11.44 -4.80 13.86
CA ALA A 399 -10.17 -5.47 14.15
C ALA A 399 -10.36 -6.97 14.42
N THR A 400 -11.41 -7.34 15.15
CA THR A 400 -11.78 -8.73 15.44
C THR A 400 -12.19 -9.45 14.15
N PHE A 401 -13.03 -8.83 13.32
CA PHE A 401 -13.41 -9.37 12.02
C PHE A 401 -12.21 -9.57 11.10
N GLY A 402 -11.34 -8.55 10.97
CA GLY A 402 -10.12 -8.65 10.15
C GLY A 402 -9.16 -9.73 10.64
N THR A 403 -9.04 -9.90 11.96
CA THR A 403 -8.25 -10.95 12.59
C THR A 403 -8.81 -12.36 12.27
N TRP A 404 -10.11 -12.56 12.50
CA TRP A 404 -10.78 -13.82 12.18
C TRP A 404 -10.73 -14.13 10.68
N PHE A 405 -11.10 -13.16 9.84
CA PHE A 405 -11.03 -13.28 8.37
C PHE A 405 -9.64 -13.74 7.92
N SER A 406 -8.61 -13.10 8.41
CA SER A 406 -7.22 -13.40 8.10
C SER A 406 -6.83 -14.83 8.45
N ALA A 407 -7.19 -15.27 9.65
CA ALA A 407 -6.89 -16.63 10.12
C ALA A 407 -7.72 -17.67 9.38
N TYR A 408 -9.01 -17.39 9.09
CA TYR A 408 -9.88 -18.26 8.31
C TYR A 408 -9.34 -18.50 6.90
N MET A 409 -8.93 -17.43 6.20
CA MET A 409 -8.39 -17.55 4.85
C MET A 409 -7.08 -18.33 4.79
N LEU A 410 -6.32 -18.38 5.88
CA LEU A 410 -5.05 -19.11 5.90
C LEU A 410 -5.18 -20.55 6.37
N ALA A 411 -6.07 -20.83 7.35
CA ALA A 411 -6.19 -22.14 7.99
C ALA A 411 -7.35 -22.99 7.45
N VAL A 412 -8.44 -22.37 6.97
CA VAL A 412 -9.67 -23.08 6.58
C VAL A 412 -9.89 -23.02 5.07
N PHE A 413 -9.61 -21.86 4.45
CA PHE A 413 -9.76 -21.72 3.01
C PHE A 413 -8.64 -22.48 2.28
N PRO A 414 -8.97 -23.40 1.33
CA PRO A 414 -8.00 -24.34 0.80
C PRO A 414 -7.06 -23.77 -0.27
N TRP A 415 -7.36 -22.57 -0.80
CA TRP A 415 -6.64 -21.99 -1.93
C TRP A 415 -5.66 -20.89 -1.50
N ALA A 416 -4.76 -20.52 -2.42
CA ALA A 416 -3.76 -19.48 -2.20
C ALA A 416 -4.39 -18.11 -1.87
N ILE A 417 -3.86 -17.44 -0.84
CA ILE A 417 -4.29 -16.12 -0.42
C ILE A 417 -3.35 -15.04 -0.93
#